data_a5e422562f82e5a038b3e14d91de899c
#
_entry.id   a5e422562f82e5a038b3e14d91de899c
#
_cell.length_a   1.000
_cell.length_b   1.000
_cell.length_c   1.000
_cell.angle_alpha   90.00
_cell.angle_beta   90.00
_cell.angle_gamma   90.00
#
_symmetry.space_group_name_H-M   'P 1'
#
loop_
_entity.id
_entity.type
_entity.pdbx_description
1 polymer ?
#
loop_
_entity_poly.entity_id
_entity_poly.type
_entity_poly.pdbx_seq_one_letter_code
_entity_poly.pdbx_strand_id
1 'polypeptide(L)'
;LKAVHYQQVYVDLLNKDQNSTFYLATNPQGLVPSLIVGDQIITQSMAIIEWLEETYPQPSLLPSDPIKKAQLRAQAYIIACDTHPLNNLKVLSYLLDDMALGNAEKMAWYHHRIKLAFSAIELHLGATEPINQANLLDVLLVPQVFNAHRFNLNMTPYRHINQRVSWCNQLMWR
;
A
#
# COMPACT_ATOMS: atom_id res chain seq x y z
N LEU A 1 -12.04 -8.04 -2.22
CA LEU A 1 -11.60 -8.94 -3.28
C LEU A 1 -11.83 -10.41 -2.92
N LYS A 2 -11.41 -10.86 -1.74
CA LYS A 2 -11.53 -12.27 -1.31
C LYS A 2 -12.83 -12.61 -0.59
N ALA A 3 -13.77 -11.66 -0.45
CA ALA A 3 -15.06 -11.82 0.20
C ALA A 3 -15.01 -12.50 1.60
N VAL A 4 -13.94 -12.31 2.34
CA VAL A 4 -13.78 -12.82 3.71
C VAL A 4 -14.52 -11.89 4.67
N HIS A 5 -15.34 -12.46 5.54
CA HIS A 5 -15.97 -11.70 6.62
C HIS A 5 -14.94 -11.37 7.71
N TYR A 6 -14.93 -10.11 8.14
CA TYR A 6 -14.05 -9.65 9.20
C TYR A 6 -14.74 -8.54 10.02
N GLN A 7 -14.29 -8.36 11.23
CA GLN A 7 -14.66 -7.23 12.07
C GLN A 7 -13.59 -6.15 11.94
N GLN A 8 -14.00 -4.94 11.60
CA GLN A 8 -13.08 -3.81 11.54
C GLN A 8 -13.00 -3.10 12.89
N VAL A 9 -11.79 -2.90 13.38
CA VAL A 9 -11.49 -2.07 14.55
C VAL A 9 -10.75 -0.83 14.07
N TYR A 10 -11.33 0.34 14.30
CA TYR A 10 -10.73 1.60 13.88
C TYR A 10 -9.63 2.05 14.85
N VAL A 11 -8.50 2.50 14.30
CA VAL A 11 -7.37 3.08 15.01
C VAL A 11 -7.12 4.48 14.45
N ASP A 12 -7.37 5.52 15.23
CA ASP A 12 -7.19 6.90 14.79
C ASP A 12 -5.71 7.31 14.84
N LEU A 13 -5.10 7.38 13.66
CA LEU A 13 -3.70 7.77 13.51
C LEU A 13 -3.46 9.25 13.82
N LEU A 14 -4.46 10.11 13.64
CA LEU A 14 -4.35 11.54 13.97
C LEU A 14 -4.34 11.75 15.48
N ASN A 15 -5.13 10.94 16.20
CA ASN A 15 -5.15 10.90 17.66
C ASN A 15 -4.00 10.09 18.27
N LYS A 16 -3.14 9.51 17.43
CA LYS A 16 -2.02 8.66 17.84
C LYS A 16 -2.43 7.40 18.61
N ASP A 17 -3.63 6.85 18.35
CA ASP A 17 -4.15 5.65 19.02
C ASP A 17 -3.24 4.44 18.82
N GLN A 18 -2.49 4.38 17.71
CA GLN A 18 -1.49 3.35 17.45
C GLN A 18 -0.32 3.35 18.46
N ASN A 19 -0.16 4.41 19.25
CA ASN A 19 0.85 4.54 20.29
C ASN A 19 0.28 4.31 21.71
N SER A 20 -1.03 4.02 21.82
CA SER A 20 -1.65 3.69 23.11
C SER A 20 -1.09 2.37 23.66
N THR A 21 -1.05 2.23 24.97
CA THR A 21 -0.64 1.00 25.65
C THR A 21 -1.46 -0.20 25.17
N PHE A 22 -2.75 0.02 24.93
CA PHE A 22 -3.66 -1.02 24.41
C PHE A 22 -3.24 -1.51 23.03
N TYR A 23 -2.98 -0.60 22.08
CA TYR A 23 -2.59 -1.00 20.72
C TYR A 23 -1.15 -1.54 20.67
N LEU A 24 -0.24 -1.00 21.44
CA LEU A 24 1.15 -1.49 21.53
C LEU A 24 1.25 -2.92 22.06
N ALA A 25 0.29 -3.36 22.88
CA ALA A 25 0.19 -4.77 23.28
C ALA A 25 -0.15 -5.69 22.08
N THR A 26 -0.85 -5.17 21.05
CA THR A 26 -1.15 -5.89 19.82
C THR A 26 -0.02 -5.78 18.81
N ASN A 27 0.51 -4.59 18.61
CA ASN A 27 1.63 -4.33 17.69
C ASN A 27 2.66 -3.39 18.32
N PRO A 28 3.77 -3.92 18.86
CA PRO A 28 4.81 -3.11 19.52
C PRO A 28 5.46 -2.06 18.60
N GLN A 29 5.35 -2.19 17.26
CA GLN A 29 5.85 -1.19 16.32
C GLN A 29 4.97 0.08 16.30
N GLY A 30 3.73 0.03 16.83
CA GLY A 30 2.77 1.12 16.72
C GLY A 30 2.42 1.45 15.27
N LEU A 31 2.23 0.44 14.45
CA LEU A 31 1.87 0.55 13.03
C LEU A 31 0.57 -0.20 12.74
N VAL A 32 -0.20 0.30 11.79
CA VAL A 32 -1.37 -0.38 11.23
C VAL A 32 -1.04 -0.89 9.83
N PRO A 33 -1.69 -1.96 9.34
CA PRO A 33 -2.69 -2.78 10.02
C PRO A 33 -2.11 -3.86 10.94
N SER A 34 -2.96 -4.40 11.80
CA SER A 34 -2.77 -5.69 12.47
C SER A 34 -3.97 -6.58 12.20
N LEU A 35 -3.77 -7.85 11.92
CA LEU A 35 -4.82 -8.85 11.74
C LEU A 35 -4.82 -9.81 12.93
N ILE A 36 -5.99 -10.01 13.55
CA ILE A 36 -6.19 -10.97 14.63
C ILE A 36 -6.97 -12.16 14.09
N VAL A 37 -6.42 -13.36 14.26
CA VAL A 37 -7.02 -14.62 13.83
C VAL A 37 -7.05 -15.58 15.02
N GLY A 38 -8.20 -15.71 15.67
CA GLY A 38 -8.28 -16.39 16.98
C GLY A 38 -7.37 -15.68 17.99
N ASP A 39 -6.42 -16.39 18.56
CA ASP A 39 -5.44 -15.86 19.52
C ASP A 39 -4.13 -15.40 18.87
N GLN A 40 -4.03 -15.45 17.54
CA GLN A 40 -2.81 -15.10 16.81
C GLN A 40 -2.91 -13.70 16.24
N ILE A 41 -1.80 -12.96 16.28
CA ILE A 41 -1.68 -11.62 15.72
C ILE A 41 -0.67 -11.65 14.57
N ILE A 42 -1.09 -11.15 13.42
CA ILE A 42 -0.23 -10.95 12.25
C ILE A 42 -0.09 -9.44 12.03
N THR A 43 1.14 -8.97 12.01
CA THR A 43 1.49 -7.58 11.70
C THR A 43 2.17 -7.49 10.34
N GLN A 44 2.37 -6.29 9.81
CA GLN A 44 2.90 -6.01 8.49
C GLN A 44 1.93 -6.35 7.34
N SER A 45 1.60 -5.32 6.54
CA SER A 45 0.62 -5.44 5.44
C SER A 45 0.95 -6.58 4.49
N MET A 46 2.22 -6.77 4.14
CA MET A 46 2.62 -7.82 3.20
C MET A 46 2.43 -9.22 3.79
N ALA A 47 2.79 -9.43 5.05
CA ALA A 47 2.57 -10.71 5.73
C ALA A 47 1.06 -11.04 5.83
N ILE A 48 0.24 -10.04 6.12
CA ILE A 48 -1.22 -10.19 6.14
C ILE A 48 -1.76 -10.56 4.76
N ILE A 49 -1.32 -9.88 3.70
CA ILE A 49 -1.75 -10.14 2.33
C ILE A 49 -1.31 -11.54 1.88
N GLU A 50 -0.09 -11.94 2.17
CA GLU A 50 0.43 -13.28 1.84
C GLU A 50 -0.32 -14.37 2.60
N TRP A 51 -0.57 -14.20 3.90
CA TRP A 51 -1.38 -15.11 4.68
C TRP A 51 -2.81 -15.25 4.11
N LEU A 52 -3.44 -14.12 3.71
CA LEU A 52 -4.75 -14.14 3.06
C LEU A 52 -4.73 -14.84 1.69
N GLU A 53 -3.65 -14.70 0.91
CA GLU A 53 -3.50 -15.38 -0.38
C GLU A 53 -3.36 -16.89 -0.21
N GLU A 54 -2.61 -17.34 0.80
CA GLU A 54 -2.39 -18.75 1.11
C GLU A 54 -3.63 -19.41 1.71
N THR A 55 -4.34 -18.70 2.62
CA THR A 55 -5.50 -19.23 3.34
C THR A 55 -6.76 -19.20 2.47
N TYR A 56 -6.92 -18.15 1.66
CA TYR A 56 -8.06 -17.95 0.75
C TYR A 56 -7.55 -17.76 -0.69
N PRO A 57 -7.15 -18.85 -1.38
CA PRO A 57 -6.45 -18.74 -2.66
C PRO A 57 -7.30 -18.20 -3.81
N GLN A 58 -8.64 -18.13 -3.66
CA GLN A 58 -9.52 -17.64 -4.71
C GLN A 58 -10.26 -16.37 -4.32
N PRO A 59 -10.37 -15.39 -5.24
CA PRO A 59 -9.60 -15.27 -6.48
C PRO A 59 -8.12 -15.02 -6.19
N SER A 60 -7.22 -15.64 -6.95
CA SER A 60 -5.78 -15.46 -6.75
C SER A 60 -5.32 -14.05 -7.13
N LEU A 61 -4.49 -13.46 -6.28
CA LEU A 61 -3.83 -12.18 -6.54
C LEU A 61 -2.46 -12.36 -7.24
N LEU A 62 -2.01 -13.60 -7.39
CA LEU A 62 -0.71 -13.94 -7.97
C LEU A 62 -0.88 -14.92 -9.14
N PRO A 63 -0.13 -14.76 -10.23
CA PRO A 63 -0.14 -15.73 -11.34
C PRO A 63 0.46 -17.08 -10.87
N SER A 64 0.09 -18.16 -11.55
CA SER A 64 0.61 -19.49 -11.25
C SER A 64 2.07 -19.70 -11.68
N ASP A 65 2.49 -19.05 -12.77
CA ASP A 65 3.86 -19.12 -13.26
C ASP A 65 4.85 -18.48 -12.27
N PRO A 66 5.91 -19.18 -11.84
CA PRO A 66 6.83 -18.69 -10.81
C PRO A 66 7.56 -17.40 -11.20
N ILE A 67 7.94 -17.25 -12.47
CA ILE A 67 8.66 -16.07 -12.94
C ILE A 67 7.73 -14.85 -12.97
N LYS A 68 6.53 -15.00 -13.52
CA LYS A 68 5.51 -13.94 -13.52
C LYS A 68 5.11 -13.57 -12.10
N LYS A 69 5.02 -14.53 -11.20
CA LYS A 69 4.76 -14.31 -9.77
C LYS A 69 5.87 -13.47 -9.13
N ALA A 70 7.12 -13.79 -9.38
CA ALA A 70 8.26 -13.02 -8.87
C ALA A 70 8.29 -11.61 -9.45
N GLN A 71 8.03 -11.44 -10.73
CA GLN A 71 7.96 -10.14 -11.40
C GLN A 71 6.84 -9.26 -10.82
N LEU A 72 5.66 -9.83 -10.59
CA LEU A 72 4.54 -9.09 -9.99
C LEU A 72 4.85 -8.67 -8.53
N ARG A 73 5.48 -9.57 -7.75
CA ARG A 73 5.96 -9.22 -6.40
C ARG A 73 6.99 -8.10 -6.44
N ALA A 74 7.94 -8.13 -7.37
CA ALA A 74 8.93 -7.08 -7.52
C ALA A 74 8.27 -5.71 -7.77
N GLN A 75 7.24 -5.64 -8.63
CA GLN A 75 6.47 -4.42 -8.86
C GLN A 75 5.73 -3.96 -7.59
N ALA A 76 5.09 -4.88 -6.89
CA ALA A 76 4.37 -4.59 -5.65
C ALA A 76 5.33 -4.08 -4.55
N TYR A 77 6.54 -4.61 -4.48
CA TYR A 77 7.55 -4.23 -3.48
C TYR A 77 8.16 -2.85 -3.73
N ILE A 78 8.11 -2.31 -4.94
CA ILE A 78 8.43 -0.90 -5.19
C ILE A 78 7.57 0.01 -4.29
N ILE A 79 6.31 -0.35 -4.08
CA ILE A 79 5.42 0.40 -3.18
C ILE A 79 5.66 -0.01 -1.72
N ALA A 80 5.64 -1.30 -1.44
CA ALA A 80 5.66 -1.81 -0.07
C ALA A 80 7.00 -1.57 0.66
N CYS A 81 8.13 -1.61 -0.07
CA CYS A 81 9.47 -1.52 0.51
C CYS A 81 10.15 -0.17 0.26
N ASP A 82 9.96 0.41 -0.93
CA ASP A 82 10.76 1.57 -1.36
C ASP A 82 9.97 2.90 -1.31
N THR A 83 8.65 2.86 -1.16
CA THR A 83 7.80 4.06 -1.20
C THR A 83 7.03 4.26 0.10
N HIS A 84 6.13 3.35 0.42
CA HIS A 84 5.22 3.50 1.55
C HIS A 84 5.94 3.67 2.90
N PRO A 85 6.97 2.89 3.25
CA PRO A 85 7.70 3.05 4.51
C PRO A 85 8.39 4.41 4.64
N LEU A 86 8.87 4.96 3.52
CA LEU A 86 9.57 6.24 3.48
C LEU A 86 8.64 7.45 3.53
N ASN A 87 7.35 7.24 3.30
CA ASN A 87 6.30 8.27 3.31
C ASN A 87 5.29 8.08 4.45
N ASN A 88 5.54 7.18 5.40
CA ASN A 88 4.67 7.00 6.54
C ASN A 88 4.75 8.16 7.55
N LEU A 89 3.76 8.25 8.43
CA LEU A 89 3.65 9.35 9.38
C LEU A 89 4.88 9.48 10.29
N LYS A 90 5.53 8.38 10.70
CA LYS A 90 6.74 8.42 11.54
C LYS A 90 7.88 9.14 10.83
N VAL A 91 8.10 8.84 9.54
CA VAL A 91 9.13 9.52 8.74
C VAL A 91 8.79 10.99 8.55
N LEU A 92 7.54 11.30 8.19
CA LEU A 92 7.12 12.68 7.95
C LEU A 92 7.18 13.53 9.22
N SER A 93 6.81 12.96 10.38
CA SER A 93 6.98 13.64 11.69
C SER A 93 8.45 13.85 12.01
N TYR A 94 9.30 12.83 11.81
CA TYR A 94 10.74 12.96 12.06
C TYR A 94 11.39 14.06 11.21
N LEU A 95 10.99 14.19 9.93
CA LEU A 95 11.47 15.29 9.07
C LEU A 95 11.08 16.66 9.59
N LEU A 96 9.85 16.80 10.14
CA LEU A 96 9.36 18.08 10.65
C LEU A 96 9.88 18.39 12.05
N ASP A 97 9.76 17.43 12.97
CA ASP A 97 9.90 17.65 14.40
C ASP A 97 11.37 17.52 14.85
N ASP A 98 12.07 16.48 14.37
CA ASP A 98 13.47 16.19 14.77
C ASP A 98 14.47 16.85 13.85
N MET A 99 14.23 16.83 12.54
CA MET A 99 15.13 17.48 11.56
C MET A 99 14.79 18.96 11.34
N ALA A 100 13.69 19.45 11.90
CA ALA A 100 13.21 20.83 11.78
C ALA A 100 13.09 21.32 10.32
N LEU A 101 12.73 20.43 9.38
CA LEU A 101 12.47 20.79 7.99
C LEU A 101 11.11 21.47 7.88
N GLY A 102 10.98 22.34 6.88
CA GLY A 102 9.69 23.00 6.59
C GLY A 102 8.71 22.06 5.87
N ASN A 103 7.45 22.51 5.77
CA ASN A 103 6.42 21.76 5.04
C ASN A 103 6.76 21.62 3.54
N ALA A 104 7.45 22.58 2.95
CA ALA A 104 7.88 22.52 1.55
C ALA A 104 8.86 21.35 1.31
N GLU A 105 9.87 21.22 2.17
CA GLU A 105 10.87 20.16 2.10
C GLU A 105 10.25 18.79 2.36
N LYS A 106 9.36 18.68 3.36
CA LYS A 106 8.57 17.45 3.60
C LYS A 106 7.77 17.04 2.38
N MET A 107 7.08 18.00 1.71
CA MET A 107 6.31 17.71 0.50
C MET A 107 7.20 17.36 -0.69
N ALA A 108 8.37 18.01 -0.81
CA ALA A 108 9.35 17.65 -1.83
C ALA A 108 9.84 16.21 -1.65
N TRP A 109 10.16 15.81 -0.42
CA TRP A 109 10.49 14.42 -0.07
C TRP A 109 9.37 13.46 -0.47
N TYR A 110 8.14 13.75 -0.02
CA TYR A 110 6.97 12.91 -0.26
C TYR A 110 6.72 12.67 -1.74
N HIS A 111 6.70 13.76 -2.53
CA HIS A 111 6.50 13.69 -3.98
C HIS A 111 7.67 13.00 -4.68
N HIS A 112 8.90 13.22 -4.25
CA HIS A 112 10.07 12.57 -4.84
C HIS A 112 9.97 11.04 -4.73
N ARG A 113 9.63 10.51 -3.57
CA ARG A 113 9.49 9.07 -3.35
C ARG A 113 8.39 8.44 -4.21
N ILE A 114 7.22 9.09 -4.29
CA ILE A 114 6.13 8.58 -5.13
C ILE A 114 6.49 8.65 -6.61
N LYS A 115 7.10 9.75 -7.07
CA LYS A 115 7.51 9.89 -8.48
C LYS A 115 8.48 8.79 -8.92
N LEU A 116 9.46 8.44 -8.11
CA LEU A 116 10.39 7.34 -8.41
C LEU A 116 9.63 6.02 -8.61
N ALA A 117 8.75 5.67 -7.67
CA ALA A 117 7.95 4.45 -7.76
C ALA A 117 7.01 4.44 -8.96
N PHE A 118 6.25 5.53 -9.14
CA PHE A 118 5.26 5.61 -10.20
C PHE A 118 5.89 5.63 -11.58
N SER A 119 7.07 6.24 -11.76
CA SER A 119 7.79 6.18 -13.03
C SER A 119 8.18 4.76 -13.41
N ALA A 120 8.64 3.95 -12.45
CA ALA A 120 8.96 2.55 -12.69
C ALA A 120 7.69 1.70 -12.99
N ILE A 121 6.64 1.88 -12.18
CA ILE A 121 5.38 1.14 -12.35
C ILE A 121 4.69 1.52 -13.67
N GLU A 122 4.70 2.79 -14.06
CA GLU A 122 4.13 3.27 -15.33
C GLU A 122 4.77 2.57 -16.52
N LEU A 123 6.11 2.42 -16.53
CA LEU A 123 6.83 1.69 -17.57
C LEU A 123 6.44 0.21 -17.60
N HIS A 124 6.32 -0.43 -16.45
CA HIS A 124 5.90 -1.84 -16.37
C HIS A 124 4.48 -2.04 -16.89
N LEU A 125 3.55 -1.20 -16.49
CA LEU A 125 2.15 -1.28 -16.94
C LEU A 125 2.01 -0.99 -18.43
N GLY A 126 2.82 -0.07 -18.98
CA GLY A 126 2.83 0.24 -20.40
C GLY A 126 3.42 -0.85 -21.28
N ALA A 127 4.26 -1.73 -20.72
CA ALA A 127 4.89 -2.84 -21.44
C ALA A 127 4.13 -4.17 -21.32
N THR A 128 3.05 -4.23 -20.53
CA THR A 128 2.28 -5.45 -20.28
C THR A 128 0.88 -5.38 -20.88
N GLU A 129 0.36 -6.55 -21.31
CA GLU A 129 -1.02 -6.65 -21.76
C GLU A 129 -2.00 -6.29 -20.63
N PRO A 130 -3.17 -5.69 -20.96
CA PRO A 130 -4.19 -5.36 -19.98
C PRO A 130 -4.62 -6.60 -19.19
N ILE A 131 -4.57 -6.51 -17.87
CA ILE A 131 -4.98 -7.58 -16.98
C ILE A 131 -6.42 -7.31 -16.53
N ASN A 132 -7.32 -8.26 -16.79
CA ASN A 132 -8.74 -8.15 -16.45
C ASN A 132 -9.08 -8.72 -15.06
N GLN A 133 -8.08 -8.94 -14.23
CA GLN A 133 -8.22 -9.44 -12.86
C GLN A 133 -7.37 -8.57 -11.93
N ALA A 134 -7.90 -8.30 -10.73
CA ALA A 134 -7.11 -7.64 -9.69
C ALA A 134 -5.98 -8.54 -9.22
N ASN A 135 -4.84 -7.93 -8.94
CA ASN A 135 -3.63 -8.64 -8.54
C ASN A 135 -2.93 -7.95 -7.34
N LEU A 136 -1.82 -8.51 -6.89
CA LEU A 136 -1.07 -8.01 -5.74
C LEU A 136 -0.62 -6.54 -5.90
N LEU A 137 -0.20 -6.15 -7.11
CA LEU A 137 0.19 -4.75 -7.35
C LEU A 137 -0.99 -3.80 -7.10
N ASP A 138 -2.20 -4.16 -7.52
CA ASP A 138 -3.38 -3.30 -7.37
C ASP A 138 -3.72 -3.05 -5.91
N VAL A 139 -3.55 -4.06 -5.05
CA VAL A 139 -3.82 -3.94 -3.61
C VAL A 139 -2.95 -2.85 -2.96
N LEU A 140 -1.75 -2.64 -3.48
CA LEU A 140 -0.81 -1.63 -2.98
C LEU A 140 -0.89 -0.32 -3.77
N LEU A 141 -1.14 -0.40 -5.08
CA LEU A 141 -1.14 0.76 -5.97
C LEU A 141 -2.35 1.68 -5.71
N VAL A 142 -3.54 1.10 -5.55
CA VAL A 142 -4.76 1.89 -5.35
C VAL A 142 -4.68 2.82 -4.13
N PRO A 143 -4.29 2.33 -2.93
CA PRO A 143 -4.09 3.21 -1.77
C PRO A 143 -2.96 4.22 -1.96
N GLN A 144 -1.90 3.86 -2.69
CA GLN A 144 -0.79 4.76 -2.94
C GLN A 144 -1.17 5.90 -3.90
N VAL A 145 -2.01 5.62 -4.92
CA VAL A 145 -2.59 6.65 -5.79
C VAL A 145 -3.55 7.55 -5.01
N PHE A 146 -4.36 7.01 -4.11
CA PHE A 146 -5.18 7.81 -3.19
C PHE A 146 -4.31 8.79 -2.39
N ASN A 147 -3.19 8.33 -1.84
CA ASN A 147 -2.24 9.17 -1.14
C ASN A 147 -1.61 10.24 -2.06
N ALA A 148 -1.26 9.89 -3.30
CA ALA A 148 -0.73 10.84 -4.27
C ALA A 148 -1.71 12.00 -4.52
N HIS A 149 -3.00 11.69 -4.70
CA HIS A 149 -4.05 12.71 -4.84
C HIS A 149 -4.23 13.55 -3.56
N ARG A 150 -4.26 12.89 -2.39
CA ARG A 150 -4.39 13.56 -1.09
C ARG A 150 -3.30 14.61 -0.87
N PHE A 151 -2.10 14.37 -1.38
CA PHE A 151 -0.96 15.29 -1.28
C PHE A 151 -0.70 16.08 -2.56
N ASN A 152 -1.69 16.20 -3.43
CA ASN A 152 -1.68 17.05 -4.64
C ASN A 152 -0.52 16.72 -5.61
N LEU A 153 -0.12 15.46 -5.73
CA LEU A 153 0.82 15.05 -6.77
C LEU A 153 0.16 15.15 -8.14
N ASN A 154 0.83 15.77 -9.12
CA ASN A 154 0.37 15.76 -10.50
C ASN A 154 0.44 14.34 -11.07
N MET A 155 -0.73 13.74 -11.34
CA MET A 155 -0.88 12.38 -11.87
C MET A 155 -0.95 12.30 -13.40
N THR A 156 -0.93 13.44 -14.10
CA THR A 156 -1.01 13.49 -15.58
C THR A 156 0.04 12.62 -16.28
N PRO A 157 1.31 12.54 -15.83
CA PRO A 157 2.32 11.71 -16.47
C PRO A 157 2.10 10.19 -16.38
N TYR A 158 1.21 9.74 -15.50
CA TYR A 158 1.03 8.33 -15.14
C TYR A 158 -0.26 7.76 -15.72
N ARG A 159 -0.33 7.68 -17.08
CA ARG A 159 -1.54 7.30 -17.81
C ARG A 159 -1.97 5.86 -17.50
N HIS A 160 -1.04 4.90 -17.53
CA HIS A 160 -1.35 3.48 -17.31
C HIS A 160 -1.76 3.22 -15.86
N ILE A 161 -1.10 3.90 -14.90
CA ILE A 161 -1.50 3.87 -13.49
C ILE A 161 -2.92 4.39 -13.34
N ASN A 162 -3.23 5.56 -13.91
CA ASN A 162 -4.58 6.15 -13.82
C ASN A 162 -5.65 5.23 -14.44
N GLN A 163 -5.38 4.62 -15.59
CA GLN A 163 -6.28 3.66 -16.22
C GLN A 163 -6.48 2.42 -15.35
N ARG A 164 -5.39 1.87 -14.80
CA ARG A 164 -5.45 0.69 -13.94
C ARG A 164 -6.25 0.94 -12.66
N VAL A 165 -6.01 2.05 -11.98
CA VAL A 165 -6.73 2.43 -10.77
C VAL A 165 -8.20 2.73 -11.05
N SER A 166 -8.51 3.40 -12.17
CA SER A 166 -9.89 3.61 -12.60
C SER A 166 -10.64 2.30 -12.81
N TRP A 167 -10.00 1.30 -13.43
CA TRP A 167 -10.56 -0.03 -13.58
C TRP A 167 -10.76 -0.74 -12.23
N CYS A 168 -9.77 -0.69 -11.33
CA CYS A 168 -9.88 -1.28 -9.99
C CYS A 168 -11.05 -0.69 -9.19
N ASN A 169 -11.25 0.62 -9.27
CA ASN A 169 -12.35 1.29 -8.58
C ASN A 169 -13.73 0.82 -9.06
N GLN A 170 -13.87 0.42 -10.32
CA GLN A 170 -15.12 -0.16 -10.83
C GLN A 170 -15.42 -1.56 -10.27
N LEU A 171 -14.38 -2.30 -9.81
CA LEU A 171 -14.57 -3.63 -9.19
C LEU A 171 -15.10 -3.53 -7.75
N MET A 172 -14.78 -2.45 -7.04
CA MET A 172 -15.17 -2.30 -5.64
C MET A 172 -16.63 -1.94 -5.44
N TRP A 173 -17.32 -1.52 -6.51
CA TRP A 173 -18.72 -1.10 -6.48
C TRP A 173 -19.67 -2.09 -7.18
N ARG A 174 -19.22 -3.31 -7.48
CA ARG A 174 -20.02 -4.43 -7.99
C ARG A 174 -20.17 -5.51 -6.93
#